data_5886733b58828f43e29fce6ebaf4161d
#
_entry.id   5886733b58828f43e29fce6ebaf4161d
#
_cell.length_a   1.000
_cell.length_b   1.000
_cell.length_c   1.000
_cell.angle_alpha   90.00
_cell.angle_beta   90.00
_cell.angle_gamma   90.00
#
_symmetry.space_group_name_H-M   'P 1'
#
loop_
_entity.id
_entity.type
_entity.pdbx_description
1 polymer ?
#
loop_
_entity_poly.entity_id
_entity_poly.type
_entity_poly.pdbx_seq_one_letter_code
_entity_poly.pdbx_strand_id
1 'polypeptide(L)'
;FVLALSALATLSSTSPALAAAADDLHALFDREWDRRMADHPTWASTLGDKRFNRAWPDLSPAALAAQHAADRAWLEQLRAIPRAQLSPSDQLNYDLFETEIEDRLSAARFKPWVYAVNMSDGIQAADQLLESLQFGAPSDWDDWLARLQSFGTYMDQTIALLEEGAREGRTQPYAIMQR
;
A
#
# COMPACT_ATOMS: atom_id res chain seq x y z
N PHE A 1 -66.45 -3.06 14.43
CA PHE A 1 -65.49 -2.14 13.80
C PHE A 1 -64.10 -2.68 14.06
N VAL A 2 -63.55 -3.34 13.06
CA VAL A 2 -62.15 -3.83 13.09
C VAL A 2 -61.36 -2.94 12.11
N LEU A 3 -60.44 -2.11 12.64
CA LEU A 3 -59.51 -1.34 11.86
C LEU A 3 -58.29 -2.22 11.54
N ALA A 4 -58.18 -2.61 10.28
CA ALA A 4 -56.99 -3.28 9.76
C ALA A 4 -55.90 -2.22 9.48
N LEU A 5 -54.83 -2.23 10.26
CA LEU A 5 -53.64 -1.38 10.07
C LEU A 5 -52.75 -2.07 9.06
N SER A 6 -52.79 -1.66 7.78
CA SER A 6 -51.85 -2.14 6.75
C SER A 6 -50.52 -1.42 6.91
N ALA A 7 -49.53 -2.11 7.45
CA ALA A 7 -48.14 -1.65 7.47
C ALA A 7 -47.56 -1.77 6.05
N LEU A 8 -47.37 -0.65 5.37
CA LEU A 8 -46.62 -0.55 4.11
C LEU A 8 -45.13 -0.69 4.46
N ALA A 9 -44.55 -1.85 4.26
CA ALA A 9 -43.11 -2.04 4.28
C ALA A 9 -42.52 -1.42 3.00
N THR A 10 -41.93 -0.26 3.09
CA THR A 10 -41.13 0.35 2.01
C THR A 10 -39.84 -0.43 1.89
N LEU A 11 -39.79 -1.38 0.98
CA LEU A 11 -38.52 -1.97 0.50
C LEU A 11 -37.76 -0.88 -0.23
N SER A 12 -36.74 -0.33 0.42
CA SER A 12 -35.76 0.55 -0.23
C SER A 12 -34.94 -0.29 -1.20
N SER A 13 -35.43 -0.40 -2.46
CA SER A 13 -34.63 -0.99 -3.54
C SER A 13 -33.51 -0.01 -3.89
N THR A 14 -32.27 -0.30 -3.49
CA THR A 14 -31.09 0.38 -4.04
C THR A 14 -31.12 0.22 -5.56
N SER A 15 -30.98 1.32 -6.29
CA SER A 15 -30.92 1.29 -7.76
C SER A 15 -29.74 0.39 -8.18
N PRO A 16 -29.91 -0.49 -9.18
CA PRO A 16 -28.82 -1.38 -9.64
C PRO A 16 -27.56 -0.61 -10.09
N ALA A 17 -27.71 0.63 -10.54
CA ALA A 17 -26.57 1.49 -10.90
C ALA A 17 -25.77 1.96 -9.68
N LEU A 18 -26.45 2.20 -8.54
CA LEU A 18 -25.77 2.56 -7.28
C LEU A 18 -24.99 1.36 -6.70
N ALA A 19 -25.56 0.14 -6.81
CA ALA A 19 -24.88 -1.06 -6.38
C ALA A 19 -23.62 -1.34 -7.23
N ALA A 20 -23.73 -1.21 -8.56
CA ALA A 20 -22.60 -1.42 -9.47
C ALA A 20 -21.43 -0.45 -9.20
N ALA A 21 -21.70 0.84 -8.96
CA ALA A 21 -20.66 1.81 -8.66
C ALA A 21 -19.94 1.51 -7.33
N ALA A 22 -20.68 1.05 -6.31
CA ALA A 22 -20.10 0.64 -5.03
C ALA A 22 -19.23 -0.63 -5.20
N ASP A 23 -19.73 -1.62 -5.94
CA ASP A 23 -18.99 -2.86 -6.22
C ASP A 23 -17.68 -2.58 -6.98
N ASP A 24 -17.72 -1.68 -7.97
CA ASP A 24 -16.53 -1.25 -8.72
C ASP A 24 -15.51 -0.56 -7.81
N LEU A 25 -15.96 0.31 -6.90
CA LEU A 25 -15.10 1.00 -5.93
C LEU A 25 -14.43 0.00 -4.97
N HIS A 26 -15.20 -0.90 -4.38
CA HIS A 26 -14.67 -1.88 -3.44
C HIS A 26 -13.71 -2.84 -4.13
N ALA A 27 -14.05 -3.31 -5.34
CA ALA A 27 -13.14 -4.14 -6.13
C ALA A 27 -11.84 -3.40 -6.52
N LEU A 28 -11.89 -2.07 -6.71
CA LEU A 28 -10.69 -1.26 -6.93
C LEU A 28 -9.82 -1.25 -5.67
N PHE A 29 -10.40 -1.02 -4.49
CA PHE A 29 -9.70 -1.02 -3.21
C PHE A 29 -9.03 -2.38 -2.93
N ASP A 30 -9.73 -3.49 -3.16
CA ASP A 30 -9.19 -4.83 -2.96
C ASP A 30 -7.96 -5.09 -3.84
N ARG A 31 -8.03 -4.70 -5.12
CA ARG A 31 -6.90 -4.87 -6.05
C ARG A 31 -5.71 -3.97 -5.69
N GLU A 32 -5.96 -2.73 -5.29
CA GLU A 32 -4.89 -1.83 -4.86
C GLU A 32 -4.25 -2.33 -3.56
N TRP A 33 -5.06 -2.81 -2.62
CA TRP A 33 -4.58 -3.41 -1.39
C TRP A 33 -3.66 -4.59 -1.64
N ASP A 34 -4.07 -5.53 -2.49
CA ASP A 34 -3.25 -6.69 -2.85
C ASP A 34 -1.93 -6.27 -3.50
N ARG A 35 -1.98 -5.29 -4.38
CA ARG A 35 -0.78 -4.73 -5.01
C ARG A 35 0.12 -4.06 -3.98
N ARG A 36 -0.42 -3.26 -3.08
CA ARG A 36 0.33 -2.59 -2.00
C ARG A 36 1.00 -3.60 -1.06
N MET A 37 0.32 -4.69 -0.73
CA MET A 37 0.91 -5.77 0.07
C MET A 37 2.10 -6.42 -0.67
N ALA A 38 2.00 -6.62 -1.97
CA ALA A 38 3.08 -7.15 -2.80
C ALA A 38 4.28 -6.18 -2.90
N ASP A 39 4.03 -4.88 -3.05
CA ASP A 39 5.07 -3.85 -3.13
C ASP A 39 5.74 -3.58 -1.78
N HIS A 40 5.03 -3.82 -0.67
CA HIS A 40 5.52 -3.60 0.70
C HIS A 40 5.46 -4.88 1.56
N PRO A 41 6.20 -5.94 1.18
CA PRO A 41 6.12 -7.27 1.81
C PRO A 41 6.48 -7.26 3.31
N THR A 42 7.31 -6.35 3.77
CA THR A 42 7.62 -6.21 5.20
C THR A 42 6.41 -5.68 5.97
N TRP A 43 5.74 -4.67 5.43
CA TRP A 43 4.50 -4.15 6.01
C TRP A 43 3.37 -5.20 5.98
N ALA A 44 3.21 -5.91 4.86
CA ALA A 44 2.26 -7.03 4.77
C ALA A 44 2.49 -8.05 5.88
N SER A 45 3.75 -8.40 6.14
CA SER A 45 4.12 -9.32 7.23
C SER A 45 3.75 -8.80 8.61
N THR A 46 3.93 -7.49 8.89
CA THR A 46 3.53 -6.89 10.17
C THR A 46 2.02 -6.88 10.39
N LEU A 47 1.24 -6.86 9.31
CA LEU A 47 -0.22 -7.01 9.35
C LEU A 47 -0.68 -8.48 9.44
N GLY A 48 0.25 -9.44 9.42
CA GLY A 48 -0.05 -10.87 9.48
C GLY A 48 -0.34 -11.52 8.12
N ASP A 49 -0.16 -10.80 7.01
CA ASP A 49 -0.28 -11.35 5.67
C ASP A 49 0.98 -12.13 5.30
N LYS A 50 0.91 -13.45 5.43
CA LYS A 50 2.03 -14.36 5.20
C LYS A 50 2.39 -14.59 3.73
N ARG A 51 1.57 -14.13 2.78
CA ARG A 51 1.81 -14.34 1.34
C ARG A 51 3.17 -13.83 0.88
N PHE A 52 3.70 -12.82 1.54
CA PHE A 52 4.92 -12.12 1.15
C PHE A 52 6.08 -12.29 2.15
N ASN A 53 5.98 -13.22 3.11
CA ASN A 53 6.98 -13.41 4.17
C ASN A 53 8.38 -13.78 3.67
N ARG A 54 8.50 -14.22 2.41
CA ARG A 54 9.77 -14.61 1.77
C ARG A 54 10.54 -13.45 1.13
N ALA A 55 9.95 -12.25 1.05
CA ALA A 55 10.45 -11.16 0.23
C ALA A 55 10.78 -9.90 1.04
N TRP A 56 11.79 -9.15 0.59
CA TRP A 56 12.01 -7.74 0.89
C TRP A 56 11.35 -6.89 -0.20
N PRO A 57 11.09 -5.57 0.06
CA PRO A 57 10.67 -4.66 -0.99
C PRO A 57 11.66 -4.64 -2.16
N ASP A 58 11.15 -4.62 -3.39
CA ASP A 58 12.01 -4.38 -4.56
C ASP A 58 12.18 -2.86 -4.76
N LEU A 59 13.39 -2.38 -4.51
CA LEU A 59 13.76 -0.96 -4.64
C LEU A 59 14.46 -0.66 -5.97
N SER A 60 14.42 -1.59 -6.94
CA SER A 60 15.00 -1.34 -8.26
C SER A 60 14.30 -0.18 -8.97
N PRO A 61 15.02 0.56 -9.85
CA PRO A 61 14.41 1.62 -10.65
C PRO A 61 13.19 1.16 -11.45
N ALA A 62 13.19 -0.10 -11.92
CA ALA A 62 12.07 -0.68 -12.64
C ALA A 62 10.84 -0.87 -11.75
N ALA A 63 11.02 -1.38 -10.52
CA ALA A 63 9.94 -1.56 -9.56
C ALA A 63 9.35 -0.21 -9.13
N LEU A 64 10.19 0.79 -8.81
CA LEU A 64 9.74 2.14 -8.47
C LEU A 64 8.96 2.78 -9.61
N ALA A 65 9.43 2.65 -10.87
CA ALA A 65 8.70 3.15 -12.02
C ALA A 65 7.35 2.43 -12.22
N ALA A 66 7.29 1.11 -11.97
CA ALA A 66 6.07 0.33 -12.04
C ALA A 66 5.05 0.75 -10.96
N GLN A 67 5.49 1.04 -9.72
CA GLN A 67 4.65 1.56 -8.65
C GLN A 67 4.01 2.90 -9.05
N HIS A 68 4.80 3.85 -9.57
CA HIS A 68 4.28 5.14 -10.02
C HIS A 68 3.35 5.03 -11.24
N ALA A 69 3.58 4.06 -12.13
CA ALA A 69 2.68 3.80 -13.24
C ALA A 69 1.35 3.20 -12.73
N ALA A 70 1.41 2.33 -11.73
CA ALA A 70 0.24 1.76 -11.09
C ALA A 70 -0.58 2.85 -10.36
N ASP A 71 0.06 3.76 -9.62
CA ASP A 71 -0.65 4.87 -8.96
C ASP A 71 -1.43 5.73 -9.95
N ARG A 72 -0.84 6.05 -11.12
CA ARG A 72 -1.57 6.77 -12.17
C ARG A 72 -2.77 5.98 -12.68
N ALA A 73 -2.58 4.68 -12.92
CA ALA A 73 -3.65 3.82 -13.39
C ALA A 73 -4.79 3.66 -12.37
N TRP A 74 -4.46 3.61 -11.07
CA TRP A 74 -5.46 3.59 -9.99
C TRP A 74 -6.26 4.88 -9.95
N LEU A 75 -5.62 6.05 -10.08
CA LEU A 75 -6.31 7.34 -10.12
C LEU A 75 -7.25 7.44 -11.33
N GLU A 76 -6.83 6.97 -12.50
CA GLU A 76 -7.66 6.93 -13.70
C GLU A 76 -8.88 6.00 -13.52
N GLN A 77 -8.68 4.81 -12.95
CA GLN A 77 -9.77 3.86 -12.69
C GLN A 77 -10.74 4.41 -11.65
N LEU A 78 -10.25 5.03 -10.57
CA LEU A 78 -11.08 5.66 -9.55
C LEU A 78 -11.97 6.74 -10.16
N ARG A 79 -11.41 7.62 -10.99
CA ARG A 79 -12.12 8.71 -11.64
C ARG A 79 -13.16 8.28 -12.68
N ALA A 80 -13.05 7.04 -13.15
CA ALA A 80 -14.06 6.43 -14.02
C ALA A 80 -15.32 5.99 -13.24
N ILE A 81 -15.23 5.83 -11.91
CA ILE A 81 -16.37 5.48 -11.06
C ILE A 81 -17.22 6.73 -10.80
N PRO A 82 -18.54 6.69 -11.08
CA PRO A 82 -19.41 7.87 -10.91
C PRO A 82 -19.66 8.15 -9.41
N ARG A 83 -18.81 8.97 -8.80
CA ARG A 83 -18.86 9.34 -7.38
C ARG A 83 -20.25 9.72 -6.88
N ALA A 84 -21.06 10.42 -7.69
CA ALA A 84 -22.43 10.83 -7.33
C ALA A 84 -23.40 9.65 -7.12
N GLN A 85 -23.04 8.46 -7.59
CA GLN A 85 -23.83 7.24 -7.40
C GLN A 85 -23.40 6.42 -6.18
N LEU A 86 -22.38 6.87 -5.44
CA LEU A 86 -21.89 6.22 -4.23
C LEU A 86 -22.68 6.65 -3.00
N SER A 87 -22.72 5.79 -1.99
CA SER A 87 -23.23 6.16 -0.66
C SER A 87 -22.38 7.27 -0.04
N PRO A 88 -22.91 8.06 0.93
CA PRO A 88 -22.10 9.08 1.62
C PRO A 88 -20.80 8.54 2.23
N SER A 89 -20.82 7.32 2.74
CA SER A 89 -19.63 6.64 3.26
C SER A 89 -18.63 6.31 2.16
N ASP A 90 -19.10 5.76 1.03
CA ASP A 90 -18.24 5.43 -0.10
C ASP A 90 -17.71 6.67 -0.82
N GLN A 91 -18.47 7.76 -0.83
CA GLN A 91 -17.96 9.05 -1.32
C GLN A 91 -16.78 9.55 -0.48
N LEU A 92 -16.86 9.41 0.85
CA LEU A 92 -15.75 9.76 1.72
C LEU A 92 -14.52 8.85 1.47
N ASN A 93 -14.74 7.54 1.34
CA ASN A 93 -13.67 6.59 1.03
C ASN A 93 -13.04 6.88 -0.33
N TYR A 94 -13.86 7.22 -1.33
CA TYR A 94 -13.40 7.66 -2.65
C TYR A 94 -12.49 8.89 -2.55
N ASP A 95 -12.94 9.94 -1.84
CA ASP A 95 -12.19 11.19 -1.69
C ASP A 95 -10.87 11.00 -0.95
N LEU A 96 -10.87 10.18 0.11
CA LEU A 96 -9.66 9.84 0.85
C LEU A 96 -8.67 9.06 -0.01
N PHE A 97 -9.15 8.09 -0.78
CA PHE A 97 -8.32 7.30 -1.67
C PHE A 97 -7.75 8.13 -2.82
N GLU A 98 -8.56 9.03 -3.42
CA GLU A 98 -8.09 9.98 -4.43
C GLU A 98 -6.97 10.85 -3.89
N THR A 99 -7.18 11.46 -2.71
CA THR A 99 -6.18 12.30 -2.06
C THR A 99 -4.88 11.53 -1.78
N GLU A 100 -4.99 10.30 -1.27
CA GLU A 100 -3.80 9.48 -0.98
C GLU A 100 -2.99 9.16 -2.24
N ILE A 101 -3.65 8.82 -3.36
CA ILE A 101 -2.95 8.55 -4.63
C ILE A 101 -2.32 9.84 -5.18
N GLU A 102 -3.03 10.96 -5.14
CA GLU A 102 -2.51 12.25 -5.60
C GLU A 102 -1.29 12.68 -4.78
N ASP A 103 -1.31 12.47 -3.46
CA ASP A 103 -0.19 12.75 -2.57
C ASP A 103 1.02 11.87 -2.92
N ARG A 104 0.83 10.56 -3.16
CA ARG A 104 1.90 9.66 -3.61
C ARG A 104 2.51 10.11 -4.93
N LEU A 105 1.68 10.45 -5.92
CA LEU A 105 2.14 10.96 -7.21
C LEU A 105 2.86 12.31 -7.09
N SER A 106 2.37 13.20 -6.23
CA SER A 106 3.00 14.47 -5.95
C SER A 106 4.35 14.30 -5.23
N ALA A 107 4.43 13.38 -4.27
CA ALA A 107 5.65 13.08 -3.53
C ALA A 107 6.74 12.48 -4.44
N ALA A 108 6.35 11.67 -5.43
CA ALA A 108 7.27 10.99 -6.34
C ALA A 108 8.25 11.93 -7.06
N ARG A 109 7.83 13.18 -7.37
CA ARG A 109 8.71 14.21 -7.97
C ARG A 109 9.90 14.59 -7.09
N PHE A 110 9.79 14.37 -5.78
CA PHE A 110 10.87 14.63 -4.82
C PHE A 110 11.75 13.42 -4.57
N LYS A 111 11.49 12.29 -5.23
CA LYS A 111 12.24 11.04 -5.07
C LYS A 111 12.46 10.66 -3.58
N PRO A 112 11.41 10.46 -2.77
CA PRO A 112 11.57 10.16 -1.34
C PRO A 112 12.38 8.88 -1.09
N TRP A 113 12.44 7.97 -2.05
CA TRP A 113 13.19 6.72 -1.98
C TRP A 113 14.71 6.89 -1.89
N VAL A 114 15.28 8.04 -2.33
CA VAL A 114 16.73 8.28 -2.17
C VAL A 114 17.13 8.57 -0.72
N TYR A 115 16.16 8.78 0.17
CA TYR A 115 16.35 8.86 1.62
C TYR A 115 16.07 7.50 2.28
N ALA A 116 16.57 6.42 1.68
CA ALA A 116 16.28 5.03 2.03
C ALA A 116 16.67 4.63 3.46
N VAL A 117 17.46 5.44 4.14
CA VAL A 117 17.83 5.30 5.56
C VAL A 117 17.51 6.60 6.29
N ASN A 118 16.77 6.51 7.39
CA ASN A 118 16.46 7.63 8.27
C ASN A 118 16.56 7.21 9.74
N MET A 119 16.19 8.07 10.67
CA MET A 119 16.35 7.82 12.10
C MET A 119 15.51 6.64 12.63
N SER A 120 14.37 6.36 12.00
CA SER A 120 13.39 5.39 12.49
C SER A 120 13.20 4.21 11.55
N ASP A 121 13.63 4.34 10.30
CA ASP A 121 13.25 3.44 9.23
C ASP A 121 14.40 3.25 8.24
N GLY A 122 14.50 2.05 7.67
CA GLY A 122 15.53 1.69 6.72
C GLY A 122 16.12 0.32 7.00
N ILE A 123 17.18 -0.03 6.27
CA ILE A 123 17.80 -1.34 6.34
C ILE A 123 18.40 -1.66 7.73
N GLN A 124 18.78 -0.65 8.50
CA GLN A 124 19.30 -0.80 9.86
C GLN A 124 18.23 -1.30 10.86
N ALA A 125 16.94 -1.16 10.51
CA ALA A 125 15.82 -1.63 11.31
C ALA A 125 15.24 -2.97 10.83
N ALA A 126 15.93 -3.65 9.91
CA ALA A 126 15.44 -4.87 9.30
C ALA A 126 15.29 -6.05 10.29
N ASP A 127 16.07 -6.06 11.38
CA ASP A 127 15.98 -7.03 12.48
C ASP A 127 14.70 -6.87 13.29
N GLN A 128 14.15 -5.65 13.41
CA GLN A 128 12.90 -5.38 14.14
C GLN A 128 11.69 -6.08 13.49
N LEU A 129 11.77 -6.39 12.20
CA LEU A 129 10.73 -7.16 11.52
C LEU A 129 10.50 -8.52 12.19
N LEU A 130 11.57 -9.17 12.67
CA LEU A 130 11.51 -10.47 13.33
C LEU A 130 10.59 -10.44 14.56
N GLU A 131 10.53 -9.34 15.28
CA GLU A 131 9.70 -9.18 16.48
C GLU A 131 8.20 -9.19 16.17
N SER A 132 7.84 -8.79 14.95
CA SER A 132 6.45 -8.74 14.50
C SER A 132 5.98 -10.01 13.80
N LEU A 133 6.91 -10.92 13.43
CA LEU A 133 6.57 -12.16 12.75
C LEU A 133 6.06 -13.23 13.73
N GLN A 134 5.06 -14.00 13.27
CA GLN A 134 4.51 -15.13 14.04
C GLN A 134 5.04 -16.43 13.47
N PHE A 135 5.83 -17.15 14.28
CA PHE A 135 6.37 -18.47 13.96
C PHE A 135 5.51 -19.57 14.58
N GLY A 136 4.41 -19.92 13.92
CA GLY A 136 3.49 -20.96 14.36
C GLY A 136 3.70 -22.34 13.70
N ALA A 137 4.40 -22.38 12.56
CA ALA A 137 4.67 -23.57 11.78
C ALA A 137 6.11 -23.61 11.27
N PRO A 138 6.68 -24.82 10.96
CA PRO A 138 8.01 -24.92 10.36
C PRO A 138 8.18 -24.11 9.07
N SER A 139 7.12 -24.00 8.24
CA SER A 139 7.11 -23.20 7.03
C SER A 139 7.38 -21.71 7.28
N ASP A 140 7.02 -21.16 8.45
CA ASP A 140 7.29 -19.76 8.78
C ASP A 140 8.80 -19.52 8.92
N TRP A 141 9.56 -20.52 9.39
CA TRP A 141 11.03 -20.46 9.42
C TRP A 141 11.65 -20.58 8.05
N ASP A 142 11.09 -21.43 7.17
CA ASP A 142 11.56 -21.56 5.78
C ASP A 142 11.34 -20.24 5.02
N ASP A 143 10.23 -19.57 5.27
CA ASP A 143 9.95 -18.26 4.69
C ASP A 143 10.92 -17.19 5.19
N TRP A 144 11.21 -17.17 6.48
CA TRP A 144 12.20 -16.26 7.04
C TRP A 144 13.62 -16.52 6.49
N LEU A 145 14.04 -17.78 6.39
CA LEU A 145 15.32 -18.14 5.79
C LEU A 145 15.41 -17.69 4.33
N ALA A 146 14.36 -17.87 3.55
CA ALA A 146 14.33 -17.40 2.16
C ALA A 146 14.42 -15.87 2.07
N ARG A 147 13.75 -15.15 2.97
CA ARG A 147 13.87 -13.69 3.08
C ARG A 147 15.29 -13.27 3.41
N LEU A 148 15.95 -13.92 4.38
CA LEU A 148 17.34 -13.63 4.72
C LEU A 148 18.30 -13.89 3.56
N GLN A 149 18.08 -14.95 2.78
CA GLN A 149 18.91 -15.25 1.60
C GLN A 149 18.86 -14.14 0.54
N SER A 150 17.73 -13.44 0.41
CA SER A 150 17.56 -12.32 -0.54
C SER A 150 17.95 -10.95 0.06
N PHE A 151 18.39 -10.89 1.32
CA PHE A 151 18.73 -9.64 2.01
C PHE A 151 19.85 -8.87 1.32
N GLY A 152 20.84 -9.57 0.75
CA GLY A 152 21.93 -8.95 0.01
C GLY A 152 21.46 -8.09 -1.15
N THR A 153 20.47 -8.59 -1.93
CA THR A 153 19.87 -7.81 -3.04
C THR A 153 19.16 -6.56 -2.53
N TYR A 154 18.41 -6.64 -1.43
CA TYR A 154 17.75 -5.49 -0.83
C TYR A 154 18.78 -4.46 -0.33
N MET A 155 19.91 -4.91 0.25
CA MET A 155 21.00 -4.05 0.67
C MET A 155 21.64 -3.34 -0.53
N ASP A 156 21.97 -4.07 -1.61
CA ASP A 156 22.56 -3.49 -2.82
C ASP A 156 21.67 -2.43 -3.45
N GLN A 157 20.36 -2.68 -3.52
CA GLN A 157 19.40 -1.71 -4.01
C GLN A 157 19.31 -0.46 -3.11
N THR A 158 19.34 -0.65 -1.78
CA THR A 158 19.38 0.46 -0.81
C THR A 158 20.63 1.32 -1.00
N ILE A 159 21.80 0.71 -1.17
CA ILE A 159 23.06 1.41 -1.44
C ILE A 159 22.94 2.23 -2.74
N ALA A 160 22.43 1.61 -3.80
CA ALA A 160 22.25 2.30 -5.08
C ALA A 160 21.36 3.55 -4.98
N LEU A 161 20.28 3.50 -4.19
CA LEU A 161 19.42 4.66 -3.94
C LEU A 161 20.13 5.75 -3.13
N LEU A 162 20.90 5.39 -2.11
CA LEU A 162 21.70 6.34 -1.32
C LEU A 162 22.78 7.00 -2.19
N GLU A 163 23.44 6.25 -3.09
CA GLU A 163 24.39 6.79 -4.05
C GLU A 163 23.74 7.74 -5.05
N GLU A 164 22.52 7.42 -5.54
CA GLU A 164 21.72 8.33 -6.36
C GLU A 164 21.45 9.63 -5.61
N GLY A 165 20.97 9.53 -4.36
CA GLY A 165 20.71 10.68 -3.50
C GLY A 165 21.97 11.53 -3.29
N ALA A 166 23.11 10.91 -2.99
CA ALA A 166 24.37 11.62 -2.80
C ALA A 166 24.80 12.36 -4.06
N ARG A 167 24.68 11.76 -5.25
CA ARG A 167 24.99 12.40 -6.53
C ARG A 167 24.10 13.60 -6.83
N GLU A 168 22.85 13.58 -6.35
CA GLU A 168 21.88 14.67 -6.52
C GLU A 168 21.93 15.71 -5.38
N GLY A 169 22.83 15.57 -4.40
CA GLY A 169 22.90 16.44 -3.23
C GLY A 169 21.71 16.26 -2.26
N ARG A 170 21.08 15.10 -2.29
CA ARG A 170 19.93 14.70 -1.47
C ARG A 170 20.37 13.66 -0.45
N THR A 171 20.84 14.12 0.70
CA THR A 171 21.27 13.24 1.79
C THR A 171 20.54 13.63 3.06
N GLN A 172 20.48 12.68 4.00
CA GLN A 172 20.01 12.97 5.35
C GLN A 172 20.92 14.01 6.01
N PRO A 173 20.37 14.88 6.89
CA PRO A 173 21.17 15.79 7.70
C PRO A 173 22.23 15.04 8.51
N TYR A 174 23.43 15.64 8.62
CA TYR A 174 24.57 15.05 9.34
C TYR A 174 24.20 14.58 10.76
N ALA A 175 23.36 15.34 11.48
CA ALA A 175 22.89 14.99 12.83
C ALA A 175 22.10 13.68 12.88
N ILE A 176 21.45 13.27 11.78
CA ILE A 176 20.71 12.00 11.67
C ILE A 176 21.68 10.86 11.41
N MET A 177 22.70 11.10 10.58
CA MET A 177 23.68 10.07 10.18
C MET A 177 24.71 9.73 11.26
N GLN A 178 24.79 10.51 12.36
CA GLN A 178 25.70 10.25 13.47
C GLN A 178 25.13 9.34 14.59
N ARG A 179 23.87 8.93 14.49
CA ARG A 179 23.21 8.08 15.48
C ARG A 179 23.21 6.62 15.02
#